data_f0e1f5b7ca831afc7e847f1d5967049e
#
_entry.id   f0e1f5b7ca831afc7e847f1d5967049e
#
_cell.length_a   1.000
_cell.length_b   1.000
_cell.length_c   1.000
_cell.angle_alpha   90.00
_cell.angle_beta   90.00
_cell.angle_gamma   90.00
#
_symmetry.space_group_name_H-M   'P 1'
#
loop_
_entity.id
_entity.type
_entity.pdbx_description
1 polymer ?
#
loop_
_entity_poly.entity_id
_entity_poly.type
_entity_poly.pdbx_seq_one_letter_code
_entity_poly.pdbx_strand_id
1 'polypeptide(L)'
;MPRFLKPTVLVLAALAVVLLLGGMALPGRFHIERSVLSSAPAAKAYALVADPRHWKDWTVWNRRDPAMAITYFGNPAGVGSGWEWKSKSEGDGKMTLTAVTPDQRVAYDLYFPDMDSTSTGELRFQPAAGGTRITWTMDGDMGANPLMHWMGLMMDRMVGPDFEGGLANLK
;
A
#
# COMPACT_ATOMS: atom_id res chain seq x y z
N MET A 1 30.83 26.46 28.03
CA MET A 1 29.78 25.53 27.55
C MET A 1 29.06 24.95 28.77
N PRO A 2 27.74 25.00 28.88
CA PRO A 2 27.04 24.53 30.05
C PRO A 2 27.28 23.03 30.29
N ARG A 3 27.52 22.68 31.53
CA ARG A 3 27.94 21.33 31.99
C ARG A 3 26.96 20.21 31.61
N PHE A 4 25.72 20.57 31.26
CA PHE A 4 24.63 19.65 30.87
C PHE A 4 24.63 19.32 29.37
N LEU A 5 25.32 20.07 28.52
CA LEU A 5 25.34 19.86 27.06
C LEU A 5 26.05 18.57 26.67
N LYS A 6 27.12 18.23 27.37
CA LYS A 6 27.94 17.03 27.09
C LYS A 6 27.17 15.71 27.28
N PRO A 7 26.48 15.48 28.45
CA PRO A 7 25.74 14.24 28.61
C PRO A 7 24.55 14.12 27.65
N THR A 8 23.86 15.22 27.34
CA THR A 8 22.75 15.20 26.37
C THR A 8 23.22 14.80 24.97
N VAL A 9 24.35 15.36 24.49
CA VAL A 9 24.93 15.01 23.19
C VAL A 9 25.33 13.54 23.15
N LEU A 10 25.93 13.00 24.23
CA LEU A 10 26.31 11.59 24.30
C LEU A 10 25.10 10.65 24.26
N VAL A 11 24.03 11.00 24.95
CA VAL A 11 22.77 10.21 24.93
C VAL A 11 22.16 10.21 23.51
N LEU A 12 22.08 11.38 22.85
CA LEU A 12 21.57 11.46 21.50
C LEU A 12 22.44 10.69 20.50
N ALA A 13 23.75 10.77 20.62
CA ALA A 13 24.66 9.99 19.79
C ALA A 13 24.50 8.48 20.01
N ALA A 14 24.39 8.03 21.25
CA ALA A 14 24.13 6.63 21.57
C ALA A 14 22.79 6.16 21.00
N LEU A 15 21.74 6.96 21.12
CA LEU A 15 20.43 6.66 20.53
C LEU A 15 20.49 6.56 18.99
N ALA A 16 21.19 7.48 18.34
CA ALA A 16 21.36 7.44 16.89
C ALA A 16 22.09 6.16 16.43
N VAL A 17 23.16 5.76 17.18
CA VAL A 17 23.89 4.51 16.91
C VAL A 17 22.98 3.30 17.08
N VAL A 18 22.18 3.25 18.15
CA VAL A 18 21.23 2.16 18.38
C VAL A 18 20.18 2.08 17.27
N LEU A 19 19.63 3.21 16.83
CA LEU A 19 18.66 3.25 15.72
C LEU A 19 19.28 2.79 14.41
N LEU A 20 20.51 3.21 14.10
CA LEU A 20 21.21 2.80 12.88
C LEU A 20 21.52 1.29 12.91
N LEU A 21 22.17 0.81 13.96
CA LEU A 21 22.53 -0.61 14.09
C LEU A 21 21.30 -1.50 14.17
N GLY A 22 20.26 -1.08 14.91
CA GLY A 22 18.98 -1.78 14.94
C GLY A 22 18.33 -1.84 13.56
N GLY A 23 18.29 -0.72 12.85
CA GLY A 23 17.76 -0.66 11.49
C GLY A 23 18.51 -1.56 10.51
N MET A 24 19.83 -1.67 10.63
CA MET A 24 20.63 -2.59 9.80
C MET A 24 20.31 -4.07 10.03
N ALA A 25 19.82 -4.42 11.21
CA ALA A 25 19.40 -5.79 11.55
C ALA A 25 17.97 -6.12 11.12
N LEU A 26 17.16 -5.10 10.76
CA LEU A 26 15.78 -5.25 10.35
C LEU A 26 15.68 -5.54 8.84
N PRO A 27 14.64 -6.31 8.41
CA PRO A 27 14.37 -6.49 6.99
C PRO A 27 13.97 -5.15 6.36
N GLY A 28 14.57 -4.81 5.21
CA GLY A 28 14.16 -3.64 4.40
C GLY A 28 12.84 -3.86 3.66
N ARG A 29 12.37 -5.10 3.57
CA ARG A 29 11.14 -5.47 2.87
C ARG A 29 9.97 -5.61 3.82
N PHE A 30 8.79 -5.23 3.35
CA PHE A 30 7.53 -5.44 4.06
C PHE A 30 6.54 -6.19 3.16
N HIS A 31 5.63 -6.91 3.80
CA HIS A 31 4.51 -7.59 3.17
C HIS A 31 3.25 -7.31 3.98
N ILE A 32 2.16 -7.00 3.28
CA ILE A 32 0.84 -6.78 3.86
C ILE A 32 -0.12 -7.71 3.15
N GLU A 33 -0.92 -8.45 3.91
CA GLU A 33 -1.96 -9.31 3.36
C GLU A 33 -3.24 -9.21 4.20
N ARG A 34 -4.36 -9.04 3.52
CA ARG A 34 -5.71 -9.14 4.10
C ARG A 34 -6.62 -9.91 3.20
N SER A 35 -7.59 -10.61 3.77
CA SER A 35 -8.56 -11.35 2.98
C SER A 35 -9.97 -11.26 3.57
N VAL A 36 -10.96 -11.37 2.67
CA VAL A 36 -12.39 -11.39 3.04
C VAL A 36 -13.09 -12.50 2.26
N LEU A 37 -14.15 -13.06 2.84
CA LEU A 37 -15.08 -13.93 2.14
C LEU A 37 -16.28 -13.09 1.69
N SER A 38 -16.51 -13.00 0.37
CA SER A 38 -17.67 -12.37 -0.25
C SER A 38 -18.65 -13.45 -0.70
N SER A 39 -19.94 -13.25 -0.45
CA SER A 39 -21.00 -14.11 -0.99
C SER A 39 -21.25 -13.87 -2.50
N ALA A 40 -20.71 -12.79 -3.05
CA ALA A 40 -20.84 -12.47 -4.48
C ALA A 40 -19.88 -13.31 -5.35
N PRO A 41 -20.24 -13.57 -6.62
CA PRO A 41 -19.33 -14.16 -7.59
C PRO A 41 -18.09 -13.30 -7.81
N ALA A 42 -16.95 -13.94 -8.10
CA ALA A 42 -15.67 -13.28 -8.36
C ALA A 42 -15.76 -12.16 -9.42
N ALA A 43 -16.54 -12.37 -10.48
CA ALA A 43 -16.74 -11.41 -11.57
C ALA A 43 -17.22 -10.04 -11.11
N LYS A 44 -18.04 -9.96 -10.04
CA LYS A 44 -18.50 -8.65 -9.54
C LYS A 44 -17.39 -7.85 -8.90
N ALA A 45 -16.63 -8.45 -8.00
CA ALA A 45 -15.50 -7.78 -7.36
C ALA A 45 -14.36 -7.52 -8.37
N TYR A 46 -14.08 -8.49 -9.26
CA TYR A 46 -13.10 -8.33 -10.33
C TYR A 46 -13.39 -7.11 -11.21
N ALA A 47 -14.65 -6.91 -11.63
CA ALA A 47 -15.03 -5.77 -12.47
C ALA A 47 -14.72 -4.41 -11.80
N LEU A 48 -14.88 -4.30 -10.48
CA LEU A 48 -14.55 -3.11 -9.71
C LEU A 48 -13.04 -2.88 -9.56
N VAL A 49 -12.25 -3.95 -9.58
CA VAL A 49 -10.79 -3.87 -9.38
C VAL A 49 -10.06 -3.74 -10.70
N ALA A 50 -10.54 -4.35 -11.78
CA ALA A 50 -9.90 -4.32 -13.09
C ALA A 50 -10.07 -2.99 -13.83
N ASP A 51 -11.00 -2.13 -13.42
CA ASP A 51 -11.16 -0.76 -13.91
C ASP A 51 -10.67 0.23 -12.84
N PRO A 52 -9.58 0.98 -13.08
CA PRO A 52 -9.05 1.98 -12.16
C PRO A 52 -10.07 3.03 -11.70
N ARG A 53 -11.09 3.34 -12.50
CA ARG A 53 -12.08 4.37 -12.18
C ARG A 53 -12.99 3.97 -11.02
N HIS A 54 -13.14 2.68 -10.76
CA HIS A 54 -13.94 2.15 -9.68
C HIS A 54 -13.21 2.03 -8.35
N TRP A 55 -11.88 2.18 -8.30
CA TRP A 55 -11.13 2.08 -7.04
C TRP A 55 -11.59 3.08 -5.99
N LYS A 56 -11.96 4.28 -6.39
CA LYS A 56 -12.53 5.29 -5.50
C LYS A 56 -13.84 4.88 -4.83
N ASP A 57 -14.57 3.93 -5.42
CA ASP A 57 -15.89 3.53 -4.94
C ASP A 57 -15.78 2.57 -3.74
N TRP A 58 -14.67 1.82 -3.65
CA TRP A 58 -14.47 0.81 -2.62
C TRP A 58 -13.25 1.06 -1.71
N THR A 59 -12.19 1.74 -2.14
CA THR A 59 -11.05 2.08 -1.29
C THR A 59 -11.40 3.16 -0.27
N VAL A 60 -10.63 3.24 0.82
CA VAL A 60 -10.89 4.19 1.91
C VAL A 60 -10.25 5.56 1.71
N TRP A 61 -9.19 5.63 0.89
CA TRP A 61 -8.37 6.85 0.75
C TRP A 61 -9.15 8.04 0.20
N ASN A 62 -9.98 7.83 -0.82
CA ASN A 62 -10.82 8.90 -1.38
C ASN A 62 -11.89 9.42 -0.41
N ARG A 63 -12.26 8.63 0.60
CA ARG A 63 -13.17 9.09 1.67
C ARG A 63 -12.45 9.93 2.70
N ARG A 64 -11.15 9.63 2.98
CA ARG A 64 -10.31 10.44 3.88
C ARG A 64 -9.94 11.77 3.27
N ASP A 65 -9.65 11.80 1.97
CA ASP A 65 -9.38 13.02 1.21
C ASP A 65 -10.34 13.16 0.03
N PRO A 66 -11.52 13.76 0.23
CA PRO A 66 -12.47 14.05 -0.86
C PRO A 66 -11.93 15.06 -1.88
N ALA A 67 -10.87 15.82 -1.52
CA ALA A 67 -10.22 16.81 -2.40
C ALA A 67 -9.07 16.23 -3.22
N MET A 68 -8.78 14.92 -3.08
CA MET A 68 -7.77 14.23 -3.87
C MET A 68 -8.03 14.40 -5.35
N ALA A 69 -7.07 14.98 -6.06
CA ALA A 69 -7.14 15.14 -7.52
C ALA A 69 -6.66 13.86 -8.20
N ILE A 70 -7.52 13.25 -9.01
CA ILE A 70 -7.25 11.99 -9.72
C ILE A 70 -7.21 12.24 -11.22
N THR A 71 -6.16 11.74 -11.87
CA THR A 71 -6.01 11.74 -13.34
C THR A 71 -5.85 10.29 -13.82
N TYR A 72 -6.77 9.81 -14.64
CA TYR A 72 -6.71 8.48 -15.22
C TYR A 72 -5.92 8.48 -16.52
N PHE A 73 -5.20 7.39 -16.78
CA PHE A 73 -4.42 7.19 -18.00
C PHE A 73 -4.54 5.75 -18.52
N GLY A 74 -4.08 5.55 -19.76
CA GLY A 74 -4.11 4.25 -20.43
C GLY A 74 -5.51 3.86 -20.92
N ASN A 75 -5.71 2.56 -21.12
CA ASN A 75 -7.02 2.02 -21.49
C ASN A 75 -8.04 2.15 -20.35
N PRO A 76 -9.34 2.06 -20.62
CA PRO A 76 -10.36 2.07 -19.56
C PRO A 76 -10.16 1.01 -18.48
N ALA A 77 -9.66 -0.17 -18.85
CA ALA A 77 -9.39 -1.28 -17.94
C ALA A 77 -8.25 -2.15 -18.44
N GLY A 78 -7.71 -3.01 -17.58
CA GLY A 78 -6.68 -3.99 -17.93
C GLY A 78 -5.25 -3.46 -17.83
N VAL A 79 -4.31 -4.22 -18.35
CA VAL A 79 -2.87 -3.91 -18.27
C VAL A 79 -2.55 -2.57 -18.90
N GLY A 80 -1.74 -1.77 -18.21
CA GLY A 80 -1.33 -0.42 -18.62
C GLY A 80 -2.34 0.68 -18.32
N SER A 81 -3.54 0.35 -17.82
CA SER A 81 -4.45 1.33 -17.25
C SER A 81 -4.02 1.71 -15.84
N GLY A 82 -4.38 2.92 -15.40
CA GLY A 82 -4.04 3.36 -14.07
C GLY A 82 -4.53 4.77 -13.78
N TRP A 83 -4.05 5.30 -12.65
CA TRP A 83 -4.29 6.68 -12.26
C TRP A 83 -3.11 7.26 -11.49
N GLU A 84 -3.01 8.56 -11.57
CA GLU A 84 -2.17 9.39 -10.72
C GLU A 84 -3.07 10.18 -9.78
N TRP A 85 -2.61 10.36 -8.55
CA TRP A 85 -3.32 11.21 -7.60
C TRP A 85 -2.40 12.23 -6.96
N LYS A 86 -3.00 13.35 -6.57
CA LYS A 86 -2.37 14.40 -5.78
C LYS A 86 -3.20 14.64 -4.53
N SER A 87 -2.58 14.52 -3.37
CA SER A 87 -3.23 14.67 -2.08
C SER A 87 -2.27 15.24 -1.05
N LYS A 88 -2.75 16.21 -0.29
CA LYS A 88 -1.96 16.80 0.81
C LYS A 88 -1.90 15.90 2.05
N SER A 89 -2.89 15.06 2.25
CA SER A 89 -3.00 14.17 3.42
C SER A 89 -2.50 12.75 3.15
N GLU A 90 -2.73 12.24 1.92
CA GLU A 90 -2.37 10.87 1.54
C GLU A 90 -1.04 10.79 0.74
N GLY A 91 -0.41 11.95 0.44
CA GLY A 91 0.75 12.05 -0.45
C GLY A 91 0.37 11.90 -1.92
N ASP A 92 1.32 12.22 -2.80
CA ASP A 92 1.17 12.04 -4.24
C ASP A 92 1.56 10.61 -4.63
N GLY A 93 0.92 10.08 -5.67
CA GLY A 93 1.26 8.74 -6.14
C GLY A 93 0.69 8.40 -7.50
N LYS A 94 1.11 7.23 -7.97
CA LYS A 94 0.69 6.63 -9.23
C LYS A 94 0.47 5.15 -9.06
N MET A 95 -0.61 4.63 -9.63
CA MET A 95 -0.86 3.20 -9.73
C MET A 95 -1.03 2.80 -11.19
N THR A 96 -0.44 1.66 -11.56
CA THR A 96 -0.54 1.09 -12.91
C THR A 96 -0.85 -0.39 -12.82
N LEU A 97 -1.89 -0.87 -13.51
CA LEU A 97 -2.19 -2.30 -13.58
C LEU A 97 -1.16 -3.01 -14.46
N THR A 98 -0.50 -4.02 -13.90
CA THR A 98 0.61 -4.74 -14.55
C THR A 98 0.22 -6.12 -15.04
N ALA A 99 -0.77 -6.75 -14.42
CA ALA A 99 -1.32 -8.02 -14.89
C ALA A 99 -2.80 -8.16 -14.53
N VAL A 100 -3.57 -8.76 -15.42
CA VAL A 100 -4.97 -9.11 -15.16
C VAL A 100 -5.25 -10.52 -15.69
N THR A 101 -5.98 -11.30 -14.90
CA THR A 101 -6.57 -12.57 -15.31
C THR A 101 -8.04 -12.52 -14.93
N PRO A 102 -8.97 -12.56 -15.88
CA PRO A 102 -10.38 -12.38 -15.61
C PRO A 102 -10.87 -13.27 -14.47
N ASP A 103 -11.59 -12.65 -13.54
CA ASP A 103 -12.20 -13.26 -12.36
C ASP A 103 -11.23 -13.98 -11.38
N GLN A 104 -9.92 -13.84 -11.59
CA GLN A 104 -8.92 -14.54 -10.78
C GLN A 104 -7.89 -13.61 -10.15
N ARG A 105 -7.40 -12.58 -10.91
CA ARG A 105 -6.25 -11.81 -10.47
C ARG A 105 -6.19 -10.43 -11.11
N VAL A 106 -5.83 -9.44 -10.30
CA VAL A 106 -5.39 -8.10 -10.75
C VAL A 106 -4.13 -7.72 -10.00
N ALA A 107 -3.03 -7.49 -10.69
CA ALA A 107 -1.77 -7.00 -10.11
C ALA A 107 -1.48 -5.58 -10.57
N TYR A 108 -0.77 -4.83 -9.73
CA TYR A 108 -0.46 -3.44 -9.97
C TYR A 108 0.88 -3.03 -9.35
N ASP A 109 1.45 -1.97 -9.88
CA ASP A 109 2.56 -1.24 -9.28
C ASP A 109 2.05 0.07 -8.71
N LEU A 110 2.62 0.45 -7.55
CA LEU A 110 2.46 1.74 -6.90
C LEU A 110 3.79 2.49 -6.93
N TYR A 111 3.76 3.76 -7.28
CA TYR A 111 4.91 4.64 -7.21
C TYR A 111 4.57 5.88 -6.38
N PHE A 112 5.42 6.21 -5.43
CA PHE A 112 5.31 7.36 -4.54
C PHE A 112 6.48 8.31 -4.81
N PRO A 113 6.27 9.40 -5.58
CA PRO A 113 7.35 10.28 -6.04
C PRO A 113 8.11 10.96 -4.90
N ASP A 114 7.43 11.33 -3.81
CA ASP A 114 8.06 12.01 -2.67
C ASP A 114 9.09 11.14 -1.93
N MET A 115 8.97 9.82 -2.06
CA MET A 115 9.85 8.84 -1.42
C MET A 115 10.74 8.11 -2.43
N ASP A 116 10.54 8.38 -3.73
CA ASP A 116 11.14 7.60 -4.84
C ASP A 116 11.02 6.08 -4.60
N SER A 117 9.83 5.66 -4.18
CA SER A 117 9.56 4.30 -3.72
C SER A 117 8.51 3.63 -4.57
N THR A 118 8.76 2.35 -4.91
CA THR A 118 7.83 1.49 -5.63
C THR A 118 7.41 0.32 -4.76
N SER A 119 6.11 0.00 -4.78
CA SER A 119 5.54 -1.20 -4.19
C SER A 119 4.74 -1.94 -5.25
N THR A 120 4.60 -3.24 -5.08
CA THR A 120 3.74 -4.07 -5.93
C THR A 120 2.56 -4.57 -5.13
N GLY A 121 1.40 -4.69 -5.75
CA GLY A 121 0.23 -5.22 -5.08
C GLY A 121 -0.58 -6.14 -5.98
N GLU A 122 -1.42 -6.95 -5.35
CA GLU A 122 -2.23 -7.92 -6.06
C GLU A 122 -3.55 -8.18 -5.32
N LEU A 123 -4.65 -8.28 -6.09
CA LEU A 123 -5.89 -8.88 -5.62
C LEU A 123 -6.11 -10.21 -6.31
N ARG A 124 -6.37 -11.25 -5.50
CA ARG A 124 -6.74 -12.60 -5.97
C ARG A 124 -8.18 -12.91 -5.59
N PHE A 125 -8.88 -13.55 -6.51
CA PHE A 125 -10.27 -13.97 -6.37
C PHE A 125 -10.33 -15.49 -6.48
N GLN A 126 -10.59 -16.18 -5.40
CA GLN A 126 -10.56 -17.65 -5.35
C GLN A 126 -11.92 -18.20 -4.92
N PRO A 127 -12.44 -19.22 -5.59
CA PRO A 127 -13.63 -19.92 -5.12
C PRO A 127 -13.43 -20.45 -3.69
N ALA A 128 -14.41 -20.25 -2.84
CA ALA A 128 -14.42 -20.74 -1.47
C ALA A 128 -15.82 -21.21 -1.07
N ALA A 129 -15.90 -22.02 -0.01
CA ALA A 129 -17.19 -22.38 0.55
C ALA A 129 -17.97 -21.12 0.97
N GLY A 130 -19.14 -20.92 0.38
CA GLY A 130 -20.00 -19.75 0.62
C GLY A 130 -19.73 -18.54 -0.28
N GLY A 131 -18.87 -18.65 -1.33
CA GLY A 131 -18.69 -17.58 -2.30
C GLY A 131 -17.26 -17.44 -2.83
N THR A 132 -16.71 -16.23 -2.79
CA THR A 132 -15.38 -15.90 -3.30
C THR A 132 -14.50 -15.36 -2.16
N ARG A 133 -13.33 -15.97 -1.96
CA ARG A 133 -12.26 -15.38 -1.13
C ARG A 133 -11.53 -14.32 -1.95
N ILE A 134 -11.52 -13.11 -1.46
CA ILE A 134 -10.74 -12.00 -2.04
C ILE A 134 -9.56 -11.76 -1.12
N THR A 135 -8.35 -11.90 -1.64
CA THR A 135 -7.11 -11.62 -0.91
C THR A 135 -6.41 -10.43 -1.56
N TRP A 136 -6.02 -9.44 -0.77
CA TRP A 136 -5.29 -8.27 -1.19
C TRP A 136 -3.91 -8.27 -0.54
N THR A 137 -2.86 -8.24 -1.36
CA THR A 137 -1.47 -8.20 -0.90
C THR A 137 -0.78 -6.93 -1.40
N MET A 138 0.25 -6.51 -0.67
CA MET A 138 1.20 -5.49 -1.09
C MET A 138 2.58 -5.83 -0.56
N ASP A 139 3.57 -5.75 -1.43
CA ASP A 139 4.98 -5.93 -1.15
C ASP A 139 5.73 -4.65 -1.48
N GLY A 140 6.68 -4.26 -0.62
CA GLY A 140 7.52 -3.11 -0.86
C GLY A 140 8.90 -3.24 -0.22
N ASP A 141 9.78 -2.32 -0.63
CA ASP A 141 11.16 -2.25 -0.15
C ASP A 141 11.44 -0.83 0.36
N MET A 142 11.94 -0.74 1.58
CA MET A 142 12.32 0.52 2.24
C MET A 142 13.67 1.05 1.78
N GLY A 143 14.31 0.39 0.82
CA GLY A 143 15.61 0.75 0.29
C GLY A 143 16.77 0.47 1.26
N ALA A 144 17.90 1.08 0.97
CA ALA A 144 19.15 0.84 1.71
C ALA A 144 19.29 1.66 3.03
N ASN A 145 18.36 2.58 3.31
CA ASN A 145 18.43 3.40 4.50
C ASN A 145 17.95 2.65 5.76
N PRO A 146 18.83 2.31 6.72
CA PRO A 146 18.45 1.55 7.91
C PRO A 146 17.36 2.21 8.76
N LEU A 147 17.24 3.52 8.74
CA LEU A 147 16.19 4.23 9.49
C LEU A 147 14.80 3.96 8.88
N MET A 148 14.73 3.75 7.56
CA MET A 148 13.48 3.42 6.89
C MET A 148 13.02 1.99 7.19
N HIS A 149 13.92 1.08 7.56
CA HIS A 149 13.54 -0.28 7.93
C HIS A 149 12.63 -0.31 9.18
N TRP A 150 12.77 0.65 10.09
CA TRP A 150 11.85 0.82 11.22
C TRP A 150 10.44 1.15 10.75
N MET A 151 10.31 1.95 9.69
CA MET A 151 9.01 2.23 9.09
C MET A 151 8.43 0.96 8.44
N GLY A 152 9.26 0.14 7.79
CA GLY A 152 8.85 -1.14 7.22
C GLY A 152 8.12 -2.04 8.22
N LEU A 153 8.59 -2.11 9.48
CA LEU A 153 7.91 -2.85 10.55
C LEU A 153 6.50 -2.31 10.89
N MET A 154 6.26 -1.03 10.61
CA MET A 154 4.98 -0.38 10.94
C MET A 154 3.99 -0.44 9.77
N MET A 155 4.44 -0.79 8.57
CA MET A 155 3.62 -0.75 7.35
C MET A 155 2.34 -1.58 7.47
N ASP A 156 2.42 -2.80 7.98
CA ASP A 156 1.23 -3.65 8.17
C ASP A 156 0.21 -3.01 9.12
N ARG A 157 0.69 -2.37 10.19
CA ARG A 157 -0.18 -1.69 11.16
C ARG A 157 -0.78 -0.39 10.61
N MET A 158 -0.07 0.29 9.70
CA MET A 158 -0.52 1.55 9.10
C MET A 158 -1.48 1.32 7.94
N VAL A 159 -1.17 0.39 7.05
CA VAL A 159 -1.89 0.16 5.79
C VAL A 159 -2.89 -0.99 5.87
N GLY A 160 -2.64 -1.98 6.75
CA GLY A 160 -3.53 -3.13 6.94
C GLY A 160 -4.99 -2.76 7.19
N PRO A 161 -5.31 -1.80 8.08
CA PRO A 161 -6.69 -1.32 8.28
C PRO A 161 -7.34 -0.73 7.03
N ASP A 162 -6.56 -0.11 6.13
CA ASP A 162 -7.07 0.42 4.87
C ASP A 162 -7.47 -0.71 3.92
N PHE A 163 -6.69 -1.79 3.90
CA PHE A 163 -7.01 -2.99 3.14
C PHE A 163 -8.27 -3.68 3.68
N GLU A 164 -8.38 -3.78 5.00
CA GLU A 164 -9.59 -4.31 5.65
C GLU A 164 -10.83 -3.50 5.28
N GLY A 165 -10.73 -2.17 5.35
CA GLY A 165 -11.81 -1.26 4.97
C GLY A 165 -12.20 -1.37 3.49
N GLY A 166 -11.21 -1.41 2.60
CA GLY A 166 -11.42 -1.58 1.16
C GLY A 166 -12.07 -2.94 0.83
N LEU A 167 -11.55 -4.03 1.39
CA LEU A 167 -12.11 -5.37 1.21
C LEU A 167 -13.53 -5.50 1.76
N ALA A 168 -13.85 -4.83 2.87
CA ALA A 168 -15.20 -4.80 3.41
C ALA A 168 -16.20 -4.12 2.47
N ASN A 169 -15.75 -3.15 1.67
CA ASN A 169 -16.57 -2.48 0.66
C ASN A 169 -16.70 -3.29 -0.65
N LEU A 170 -15.75 -4.19 -0.95
CA LEU A 170 -15.83 -5.12 -2.08
C LEU A 170 -16.69 -6.37 -1.78
N LYS A 171 -16.98 -6.63 -0.52
CA LYS A 171 -17.78 -7.75 -0.06
C LYS A 171 -19.26 -7.56 -0.43
#